data_b5392d3be14f716cc4514c7b8b636943
#
_entry.id   b5392d3be14f716cc4514c7b8b636943
#
_cell.length_a   1.000
_cell.length_b   1.000
_cell.length_c   1.000
_cell.angle_alpha   90.00
_cell.angle_beta   90.00
_cell.angle_gamma   90.00
#
_symmetry.space_group_name_H-M   'P 1'
#
loop_
_entity.id
_entity.type
_entity.pdbx_description
1 polymer ?
#
loop_
_entity_poly.entity_id
_entity_poly.type
_entity_poly.pdbx_seq_one_letter_code
_entity_poly.pdbx_strand_id
1 'polypeptide(L)'
;MDKHLLVMKWDYKYDKESTWFDEDSGEEQYELKEGASYTLPHIREISLEIRSVKTEGDLIHAEIYVDHNTYTVCNNGESVVAFAYDDYMVAGDFVSQSLCMKFTVTQK
;
A
#
# COMPACT_ATOMS: atom_id res chain seq x y z
N MET A 1 -22.95 -5.76 12.10
CA MET A 1 -22.08 -4.67 11.67
C MET A 1 -21.23 -5.12 10.51
N ASP A 2 -21.34 -4.40 9.43
CA ASP A 2 -20.55 -4.73 8.25
C ASP A 2 -19.13 -4.20 8.42
N LYS A 3 -18.19 -5.12 8.35
CA LYS A 3 -16.79 -4.76 8.37
C LYS A 3 -16.24 -4.80 6.96
N HIS A 4 -15.49 -3.78 6.61
CA HIS A 4 -14.82 -3.72 5.33
C HIS A 4 -13.32 -3.83 5.53
N LEU A 5 -12.68 -4.44 4.55
CA LEU A 5 -11.24 -4.62 4.54
C LEU A 5 -10.64 -3.89 3.35
N LEU A 6 -9.50 -3.28 3.58
CA LEU A 6 -8.63 -2.80 2.51
C LEU A 6 -7.69 -3.93 2.17
N VAL A 7 -7.81 -4.46 0.96
CA VAL A 7 -6.95 -5.54 0.48
C VAL A 7 -5.87 -4.95 -0.40
N MET A 8 -4.63 -5.26 -0.08
CA MET A 8 -3.48 -4.79 -0.83
C MET A 8 -2.72 -5.98 -1.40
N LYS A 9 -2.70 -6.07 -2.73
CA LYS A 9 -1.80 -6.99 -3.43
C LYS A 9 -0.56 -6.21 -3.79
N TRP A 10 0.61 -6.76 -3.50
CA TRP A 10 1.85 -6.02 -3.67
C TRP A 10 2.92 -6.84 -4.35
N ASP A 11 3.76 -6.13 -5.11
CA ASP A 11 4.97 -6.65 -5.73
C ASP A 11 6.15 -5.80 -5.28
N TYR A 12 7.17 -6.44 -4.75
CA TYR A 12 8.35 -5.79 -4.23
C TYR A 12 9.54 -6.09 -5.12
N LYS A 13 10.35 -5.05 -5.37
CA LYS A 13 11.61 -5.18 -6.11
C LYS A 13 12.72 -4.50 -5.33
N TYR A 14 13.82 -5.20 -5.20
CA TYR A 14 15.04 -4.73 -4.56
C TYR A 14 16.17 -4.85 -5.57
N ASP A 15 16.87 -3.76 -5.80
CA ASP A 15 18.00 -3.71 -6.73
C ASP A 15 19.17 -3.04 -6.03
N LYS A 16 20.25 -3.80 -5.82
CA LYS A 16 21.51 -3.27 -5.33
C LYS A 16 22.47 -3.24 -6.49
N GLU A 17 22.88 -2.05 -6.87
CA GLU A 17 23.75 -1.79 -8.01
C GLU A 17 24.88 -2.83 -8.11
N SER A 18 24.93 -3.48 -9.24
CA SER A 18 25.98 -4.47 -9.65
C SER A 18 26.02 -5.80 -8.92
N THR A 19 25.30 -6.04 -7.82
CA THR A 19 25.52 -7.25 -7.02
C THR A 19 24.30 -8.05 -6.62
N TRP A 20 23.14 -7.44 -6.48
CA TRP A 20 21.99 -8.16 -5.91
C TRP A 20 20.67 -7.67 -6.43
N PHE A 21 19.80 -8.61 -6.75
CA PHE A 21 18.43 -8.34 -7.16
C PHE A 21 17.49 -9.30 -6.43
N ASP A 22 16.39 -8.78 -5.91
CA ASP A 22 15.40 -9.59 -5.22
C ASP A 22 14.00 -9.15 -5.60
N GLU A 23 13.07 -10.09 -5.62
CA GLU A 23 11.66 -9.84 -5.87
C GLU A 23 10.83 -10.63 -4.89
N ASP A 24 9.73 -10.05 -4.46
CA ASP A 24 8.77 -10.72 -3.60
C ASP A 24 7.38 -10.19 -3.91
N SER A 25 6.37 -10.95 -3.54
CA SER A 25 4.98 -10.54 -3.73
C SER A 25 4.12 -11.14 -2.64
N GLY A 26 2.97 -10.53 -2.42
CA GLY A 26 2.06 -11.01 -1.41
C GLY A 26 0.76 -10.24 -1.38
N GLU A 27 -0.04 -10.53 -0.38
CA GLU A 27 -1.31 -9.88 -0.16
C GLU A 27 -1.46 -9.60 1.32
N GLU A 28 -1.88 -8.37 1.64
CA GLU A 28 -2.18 -7.95 2.99
C GLU A 28 -3.63 -7.52 3.10
N GLN A 29 -4.22 -7.73 4.26
CA GLN A 29 -5.57 -7.26 4.55
C GLN A 29 -5.52 -6.36 5.77
N TYR A 30 -6.09 -5.17 5.63
CA TYR A 30 -6.12 -4.19 6.69
C TYR A 30 -7.56 -3.86 7.05
N GLU A 31 -7.83 -3.68 8.33
CA GLU A 31 -9.12 -3.17 8.76
C GLU A 31 -9.29 -1.74 8.24
N LEU A 32 -10.41 -1.47 7.58
CA LEU A 32 -10.70 -0.16 7.02
C LEU A 32 -11.25 0.74 8.12
N LYS A 33 -10.34 1.39 8.83
CA LYS A 33 -10.65 2.21 9.99
C LYS A 33 -10.02 3.59 9.83
N GLU A 34 -10.82 4.63 9.92
CA GLU A 34 -10.35 6.00 9.82
C GLU A 34 -9.35 6.30 10.93
N GLY A 35 -8.24 6.91 10.57
CA GLY A 35 -7.16 7.23 11.49
C GLY A 35 -6.15 6.12 11.71
N ALA A 36 -6.37 4.93 11.13
CA ALA A 36 -5.42 3.81 11.28
C ALA A 36 -4.18 4.02 10.42
N SER A 37 -3.06 3.52 10.93
CA SER A 37 -1.78 3.55 10.23
C SER A 37 -1.15 2.17 10.28
N TYR A 38 -0.64 1.72 9.15
CA TYR A 38 -0.07 0.38 9.00
C TYR A 38 1.31 0.47 8.36
N THR A 39 2.19 -0.46 8.75
CA THR A 39 3.53 -0.58 8.18
C THR A 39 3.45 -1.36 6.87
N LEU A 40 4.14 -0.88 5.84
CA LEU A 40 4.20 -1.59 4.57
C LEU A 40 5.17 -2.77 4.63
N PRO A 41 4.89 -3.85 3.87
CA PRO A 41 5.85 -4.94 3.75
C PRO A 41 7.14 -4.45 3.10
N HIS A 42 8.30 -4.91 3.59
CA HIS A 42 9.64 -4.60 3.11
C HIS A 42 10.08 -3.14 3.27
N ILE A 43 9.22 -2.17 3.03
CA ILE A 43 9.57 -0.74 3.14
C ILE A 43 8.93 -0.18 4.40
N ARG A 44 9.56 -0.44 5.55
CA ARG A 44 8.99 -0.11 6.86
C ARG A 44 9.01 1.38 7.19
N GLU A 45 9.81 2.15 6.50
CA GLU A 45 9.92 3.59 6.70
C GLU A 45 8.70 4.35 6.15
N ILE A 46 7.94 3.70 5.28
CA ILE A 46 6.74 4.28 4.68
C ILE A 46 5.52 3.60 5.27
N SER A 47 4.60 4.39 5.79
CA SER A 47 3.35 3.87 6.33
C SER A 47 2.18 4.10 5.38
N LEU A 48 1.20 3.23 5.51
CA LEU A 48 -0.10 3.38 4.86
C LEU A 48 -1.05 3.95 5.89
N GLU A 49 -1.63 5.12 5.62
CA GLU A 49 -2.59 5.76 6.50
C GLU A 49 -3.97 5.76 5.88
N ILE A 50 -4.97 5.41 6.67
CA ILE A 50 -6.37 5.53 6.27
C ILE A 50 -6.88 6.85 6.83
N ARG A 51 -7.01 7.86 5.98
CA ARG A 51 -7.33 9.23 6.41
C ARG A 51 -8.81 9.47 6.59
N SER A 52 -9.64 8.88 5.73
CA SER A 52 -11.07 9.01 5.88
C SER A 52 -11.78 7.80 5.32
N VAL A 53 -12.93 7.49 5.88
CA VAL A 53 -13.84 6.46 5.38
C VAL A 53 -15.23 7.09 5.35
N LYS A 54 -15.77 7.23 4.16
CA LYS A 54 -17.10 7.81 3.97
C LYS A 54 -18.02 6.78 3.37
N THR A 55 -19.24 6.71 3.89
CA THR A 55 -20.26 5.81 3.41
C THR A 55 -21.39 6.60 2.78
N GLU A 56 -21.79 6.22 1.58
CA GLU A 56 -22.90 6.83 0.87
C GLU A 56 -23.77 5.72 0.30
N GLY A 57 -24.86 5.41 0.98
CA GLY A 57 -25.66 4.24 0.66
C GLY A 57 -24.82 2.97 0.89
N ASP A 58 -24.72 2.14 -0.13
CA ASP A 58 -23.90 0.92 -0.09
C ASP A 58 -22.47 1.18 -0.56
N LEU A 59 -22.18 2.41 -0.98
CA LEU A 59 -20.86 2.76 -1.50
C LEU A 59 -19.96 3.27 -0.38
N ILE A 60 -18.76 2.74 -0.33
CA ILE A 60 -17.73 3.16 0.63
C ILE A 60 -16.57 3.78 -0.13
N HIS A 61 -16.18 4.98 0.30
CA HIS A 61 -15.02 5.69 -0.21
C HIS A 61 -13.98 5.76 0.90
N ALA A 62 -12.82 5.18 0.68
CA ALA A 62 -11.72 5.28 1.61
C ALA A 62 -10.62 6.14 1.00
N GLU A 63 -10.20 7.16 1.73
CA GLU A 63 -9.06 7.97 1.34
C GLU A 63 -7.83 7.46 2.06
N ILE A 64 -6.86 6.98 1.30
CA ILE A 64 -5.62 6.46 1.85
C ILE A 64 -4.45 7.33 1.41
N TYR A 65 -3.43 7.36 2.26
CA TYR A 65 -2.21 8.12 2.02
C TYR A 65 -1.02 7.18 2.15
N VAL A 66 -0.19 7.17 1.13
CA VAL A 66 1.02 6.35 1.11
C VAL A 66 2.07 7.04 0.23
N ASP A 67 3.30 7.13 0.75
CA ASP A 67 4.45 7.69 0.04
C ASP A 67 4.15 9.06 -0.61
N HIS A 68 3.67 10.01 0.20
CA HIS A 68 3.37 11.39 -0.19
C HIS A 68 2.20 11.57 -1.16
N ASN A 69 1.43 10.54 -1.42
CA ASN A 69 0.30 10.60 -2.34
C ASN A 69 -0.99 10.13 -1.66
N THR A 70 -2.09 10.74 -2.06
CA THR A 70 -3.42 10.40 -1.59
C THR A 70 -4.18 9.68 -2.70
N TYR A 71 -4.87 8.60 -2.35
CA TYR A 71 -5.67 7.80 -3.28
C TYR A 71 -7.05 7.57 -2.69
N THR A 72 -8.06 7.50 -3.55
CA THR A 72 -9.42 7.13 -3.15
C THR A 72 -9.73 5.74 -3.66
N VAL A 73 -10.09 4.83 -2.75
CA VAL A 73 -10.44 3.45 -3.08
C VAL A 73 -11.89 3.23 -2.68
N CYS A 74 -12.67 2.68 -3.60
CA CYS A 74 -14.10 2.43 -3.40
C CYS A 74 -14.40 0.93 -3.46
N ASN A 75 -15.53 0.54 -2.86
CA ASN A 75 -15.98 -0.86 -2.89
C ASN A 75 -16.78 -1.19 -4.15
N ASN A 76 -16.40 -0.63 -5.27
CA ASN A 76 -17.09 -0.78 -6.56
C ASN A 76 -16.48 -1.86 -7.46
N GLY A 77 -15.56 -2.67 -6.94
CA GLY A 77 -14.85 -3.69 -7.72
C GLY A 77 -13.64 -3.18 -8.47
N GLU A 78 -13.42 -1.89 -8.50
CA GLU A 78 -12.24 -1.30 -9.14
C GLU A 78 -11.06 -1.28 -8.18
N SER A 79 -9.87 -1.42 -8.74
CA SER A 79 -8.64 -1.34 -7.96
C SER A 79 -7.91 -0.03 -8.24
N VAL A 80 -7.12 0.38 -7.25
CA VAL A 80 -6.28 1.58 -7.34
C VAL A 80 -4.83 1.15 -7.17
N VAL A 81 -3.98 1.60 -8.08
CA VAL A 81 -2.55 1.25 -8.06
C VAL A 81 -1.75 2.41 -7.47
N ALA A 82 -0.89 2.08 -6.52
CA ALA A 82 0.00 3.04 -5.89
C ALA A 82 1.43 2.49 -5.87
N PHE A 83 2.40 3.38 -5.76
CA PHE A 83 3.81 3.01 -5.71
C PHE A 83 4.48 3.67 -4.51
N ALA A 84 5.41 2.94 -3.91
CA ALA A 84 6.29 3.46 -2.88
C ALA A 84 7.73 3.15 -3.26
N TYR A 85 8.62 4.10 -3.04
CA TYR A 85 10.03 3.98 -3.39
C TYR A 85 10.89 4.35 -2.20
N ASP A 86 11.98 3.62 -2.03
CA ASP A 86 12.98 3.93 -1.03
C ASP A 86 14.37 3.63 -1.61
N ASP A 87 15.13 4.68 -1.89
CA ASP A 87 16.45 4.59 -2.48
C ASP A 87 17.48 5.07 -1.47
N TYR A 88 18.59 4.34 -1.32
CA TYR A 88 19.62 4.70 -0.37
C TYR A 88 20.97 4.15 -0.81
N MET A 89 22.04 4.59 -0.13
CA MET A 89 23.40 4.13 -0.37
C MET A 89 23.88 3.23 0.78
N VAL A 90 24.47 2.10 0.43
CA VAL A 90 25.07 1.20 1.41
C VAL A 90 26.47 0.85 0.95
N ALA A 91 27.48 1.21 1.75
CA ALA A 91 28.88 0.91 1.47
C ALA A 91 29.32 1.30 0.04
N GLY A 92 28.84 2.45 -0.43
CA GLY A 92 29.15 2.95 -1.77
C GLY A 92 28.27 2.43 -2.89
N ASP A 93 27.42 1.45 -2.62
CA ASP A 93 26.48 0.92 -3.60
C ASP A 93 25.13 1.59 -3.49
N PHE A 94 24.51 1.88 -4.63
CA PHE A 94 23.16 2.44 -4.69
C PHE A 94 22.15 1.30 -4.56
N VAL A 95 21.20 1.48 -3.65
CA VAL A 95 20.12 0.52 -3.43
C VAL A 95 18.78 1.20 -3.79
N SER A 96 18.01 0.53 -4.61
CA SER A 96 16.67 0.99 -5.00
C SER A 96 15.65 -0.06 -4.59
N GLN A 97 14.63 0.37 -3.86
CA GLN A 97 13.50 -0.47 -3.49
C GLN A 97 12.22 0.12 -4.04
N SER A 98 11.35 -0.72 -4.54
CA SER A 98 10.03 -0.28 -4.99
C SER A 98 8.96 -1.27 -4.57
N LEU A 99 7.80 -0.75 -4.25
CA LEU A 99 6.63 -1.54 -3.91
C LEU A 99 5.47 -1.05 -4.77
N CYS A 100 4.97 -1.93 -5.63
CA CYS A 100 3.78 -1.68 -6.41
C CYS A 100 2.59 -2.28 -5.66
N MET A 101 1.60 -1.47 -5.35
CA MET A 101 0.46 -1.87 -4.53
C MET A 101 -0.83 -1.70 -5.31
N LYS A 102 -1.69 -2.70 -5.21
CA LYS A 102 -3.00 -2.67 -5.83
C LYS A 102 -4.05 -2.81 -4.73
N PHE A 103 -4.81 -1.77 -4.52
CA PHE A 103 -5.79 -1.68 -3.44
C PHE A 103 -7.21 -1.93 -3.91
N THR A 104 -7.94 -2.73 -3.15
CA THR A 104 -9.38 -2.91 -3.32
C THR A 104 -10.05 -2.87 -1.95
N VAL A 105 -11.31 -2.47 -1.92
CA VAL A 105 -12.12 -2.54 -0.69
C VAL A 105 -13.08 -3.71 -0.83
N THR A 106 -13.08 -4.59 0.13
CA THR A 106 -13.97 -5.75 0.15
C THR A 106 -14.76 -5.79 1.45
N GLN A 107 -15.87 -6.48 1.44
CA GLN A 107 -16.64 -6.75 2.64
C GLN A 107 -16.17 -8.07 3.25
N LYS A 108 -15.98 -8.05 4.54
CA LYS A 108 -15.57 -9.24 5.26
C LYS A 108 -16.77 -10.17 5.51
#